data_c5f7c037de30cb7ecfd81b3529404fd3
#
_entry.id   c5f7c037de30cb7ecfd81b3529404fd3
#
_cell.length_a   1.000
_cell.length_b   1.000
_cell.length_c   1.000
_cell.angle_alpha   90.00
_cell.angle_beta   90.00
_cell.angle_gamma   90.00
#
_symmetry.space_group_name_H-M   'P 1'
#
loop_
_entity.id
_entity.type
_entity.pdbx_description
1 polymer ?
#
loop_
_entity_poly.entity_id
_entity_poly.type
_entity_poly.pdbx_seq_one_letter_code
_entity_poly.pdbx_strand_id
1 'polypeptide(L)'
;MTGCYPTFLTGSTSFGRSRRPGPGLLLLALALWLMAMPAMAAKLTYQIKGVRGEQKDNVEAYLNALPVYQERQYRPARAKITESVQKALQVYGYYQPKITLNRDKKTPAKVVIEIERGEPVIISRLDILLEGDAGSDEVYSELLDKLPLKEGDPLNHGKYESIKADLGSLGLARGYFDAKISKSQVKVFPEQGKAEIYILFRSGPRYHFGEIRYDATPEALHLIRPLINIKSGDPYLAIRLAEMSQDVSSTKLFKQVDIKPLISQAEGNRVPVQVTLSNRVDHEIETGIGYATDVGPRLSATWEKPWVNRYGHRLSSTAKISAPEAELSFDYQIPVGNPLRDYYSLQAGYQYTDNNDTRSDLATFGVHRWTRRPESWDRDVFVRLENERYVQGQDEGNSLLLIPGVSWSRLRVRGGLVPDWGDRQQLTMEFSSPYWGSDISFMRVWGRSKWLRTLGEDHRFLMRAEQGAIVGDDFSLVPPSLRFFTGGDQTVRGYGYETISPRGDDGKLTGGRYASVGSLEYNYRFSEKWLGALFVDAGTATVDYSEAWKIGTGVGVRWVTPIGQVRLDLAVGISEEDKPLRLHFALGPEL
;
A
#
# COMPACT_ATOMS: atom_id res chain seq x y z
N MET A 1 -50.74 -15.39 16.63
CA MET A 1 -51.36 -16.62 17.16
C MET A 1 -50.43 -17.12 18.28
N THR A 2 -50.91 -16.99 19.49
CA THR A 2 -50.82 -17.83 20.70
C THR A 2 -49.39 -18.34 21.02
N GLY A 3 -48.67 -17.94 22.07
CA GLY A 3 -49.08 -17.71 23.45
C GLY A 3 -48.88 -18.97 24.28
N CYS A 4 -47.85 -19.04 25.14
CA CYS A 4 -47.90 -19.86 26.36
C CYS A 4 -46.75 -19.47 27.32
N TYR A 5 -47.10 -18.80 28.39
CA TYR A 5 -46.34 -18.75 29.64
C TYR A 5 -46.80 -19.89 30.57
N PRO A 6 -45.96 -20.45 31.41
CA PRO A 6 -46.48 -21.14 32.60
C PRO A 6 -46.21 -20.37 33.89
N THR A 7 -47.19 -20.38 34.67
CA THR A 7 -47.52 -19.84 35.98
C THR A 7 -46.62 -20.33 37.12
N PHE A 8 -46.35 -19.41 38.04
CA PHE A 8 -45.82 -19.65 39.38
C PHE A 8 -46.83 -20.38 40.27
N LEU A 9 -46.37 -21.40 41.01
CA LEU A 9 -47.05 -21.95 42.17
C LEU A 9 -46.21 -21.66 43.45
N THR A 10 -46.82 -20.92 44.35
CA THR A 10 -46.37 -20.67 45.73
C THR A 10 -46.58 -21.90 46.61
N GLY A 11 -45.54 -22.36 47.26
CA GLY A 11 -45.60 -23.37 48.30
C GLY A 11 -44.83 -22.88 49.53
N SER A 12 -45.56 -22.51 50.58
CA SER A 12 -45.07 -22.17 51.90
C SER A 12 -44.66 -23.42 52.65
N THR A 13 -43.44 -23.51 53.17
CA THR A 13 -43.09 -24.45 54.22
C THR A 13 -42.15 -23.79 55.24
N SER A 14 -42.49 -24.04 56.48
CA SER A 14 -42.05 -23.55 57.76
C SER A 14 -40.56 -23.54 58.05
N PHE A 15 -40.15 -22.52 58.79
CA PHE A 15 -38.84 -22.31 59.40
C PHE A 15 -38.47 -23.40 60.40
N GLY A 16 -37.40 -24.15 60.13
CA GLY A 16 -36.61 -24.87 61.10
C GLY A 16 -35.34 -24.08 61.43
N ARG A 17 -35.15 -23.69 62.67
CA ARG A 17 -33.93 -23.04 63.20
C ARG A 17 -32.73 -23.96 63.07
N SER A 18 -31.81 -23.68 62.09
CA SER A 18 -30.50 -24.27 62.12
C SER A 18 -29.48 -23.31 62.75
N ARG A 19 -28.71 -23.82 63.69
CA ARG A 19 -27.61 -23.13 64.38
C ARG A 19 -26.57 -22.67 63.38
N ARG A 20 -26.26 -21.38 63.37
CA ARG A 20 -25.15 -20.82 62.62
C ARG A 20 -23.82 -21.38 63.13
N PRO A 21 -22.90 -21.94 62.28
CA PRO A 21 -21.58 -22.29 62.73
C PRO A 21 -20.80 -21.02 63.08
N GLY A 22 -20.07 -21.06 64.19
CA GLY A 22 -19.29 -19.92 64.69
C GLY A 22 -18.14 -19.54 63.74
N PRO A 23 -17.67 -18.28 63.81
CA PRO A 23 -16.66 -17.75 62.90
C PRO A 23 -15.32 -18.53 62.85
N GLY A 24 -15.04 -19.34 63.91
CA GLY A 24 -13.86 -20.20 63.97
C GLY A 24 -13.88 -21.40 62.99
N LEU A 25 -15.07 -21.96 62.68
CA LEU A 25 -15.20 -23.08 61.72
C LEU A 25 -15.06 -22.61 60.27
N LEU A 26 -15.49 -21.38 59.96
CA LEU A 26 -15.32 -20.78 58.65
C LEU A 26 -13.84 -20.43 58.35
N LEU A 27 -13.11 -19.96 59.36
CA LEU A 27 -11.66 -19.70 59.23
C LEU A 27 -10.86 -21.00 59.10
N LEU A 28 -11.24 -22.06 59.78
CA LEU A 28 -10.59 -23.37 59.62
C LEU A 28 -10.88 -24.01 58.25
N ALA A 29 -12.10 -23.87 57.73
CA ALA A 29 -12.47 -24.32 56.38
C ALA A 29 -11.78 -23.51 55.30
N LEU A 30 -11.60 -22.18 55.48
CA LEU A 30 -10.86 -21.32 54.55
C LEU A 30 -9.35 -21.62 54.59
N ALA A 31 -8.78 -21.90 55.77
CA ALA A 31 -7.37 -22.31 55.91
C ALA A 31 -7.11 -23.69 55.32
N LEU A 32 -8.03 -24.64 55.48
CA LEU A 32 -7.95 -25.97 54.83
C LEU A 32 -8.16 -25.87 53.31
N TRP A 33 -9.00 -24.95 52.83
CA TRP A 33 -9.19 -24.71 51.37
C TRP A 33 -7.98 -24.02 50.76
N LEU A 34 -7.31 -23.10 51.46
CA LEU A 34 -6.04 -22.49 51.04
C LEU A 34 -4.85 -23.46 51.05
N MET A 35 -4.85 -24.47 51.94
CA MET A 35 -3.85 -25.53 51.93
C MET A 35 -4.12 -26.65 50.90
N ALA A 36 -5.32 -26.72 50.34
CA ALA A 36 -5.70 -27.67 49.29
C ALA A 36 -5.56 -27.13 47.88
N MET A 37 -4.96 -25.95 47.66
CA MET A 37 -4.58 -25.54 46.30
C MET A 37 -3.52 -26.51 45.82
N PRO A 38 -3.80 -27.32 44.78
CA PRO A 38 -2.74 -28.15 44.17
C PRO A 38 -1.62 -27.23 43.74
N ALA A 39 -0.43 -27.41 44.28
CA ALA A 39 0.75 -26.72 43.79
C ALA A 39 0.81 -26.94 42.28
N MET A 40 0.41 -25.96 41.47
CA MET A 40 0.50 -26.03 40.02
C MET A 40 1.97 -26.27 39.70
N ALA A 41 2.29 -27.48 39.30
CA ALA A 41 3.65 -27.84 39.00
C ALA A 41 4.16 -26.90 37.89
N ALA A 42 5.23 -26.19 38.16
CA ALA A 42 5.78 -25.17 37.27
C ALA A 42 6.12 -25.83 35.91
N LYS A 43 5.71 -25.17 34.82
CA LYS A 43 6.03 -25.56 33.45
C LYS A 43 7.51 -25.32 33.19
N LEU A 44 8.14 -26.22 32.43
CA LEU A 44 9.51 -26.02 31.98
C LEU A 44 9.56 -24.78 31.06
N THR A 45 10.54 -23.93 31.31
CA THR A 45 10.89 -22.79 30.46
C THR A 45 12.33 -22.96 29.97
N TYR A 46 12.61 -22.47 28.78
CA TYR A 46 13.90 -22.67 28.14
C TYR A 46 14.65 -21.35 27.98
N GLN A 47 15.92 -21.35 28.35
CA GLN A 47 16.86 -20.26 28.05
C GLN A 47 17.96 -20.81 27.15
N ILE A 48 18.05 -20.29 25.92
CA ILE A 48 18.99 -20.73 24.91
C ILE A 48 20.22 -19.84 24.94
N LYS A 49 21.41 -20.46 24.93
CA LYS A 49 22.72 -19.82 24.85
C LYS A 49 23.57 -20.48 23.77
N GLY A 50 24.48 -19.72 23.15
CA GLY A 50 25.43 -20.20 22.14
C GLY A 50 24.96 -20.03 20.68
N VAL A 51 23.69 -19.66 20.46
CA VAL A 51 23.12 -19.32 19.13
C VAL A 51 22.41 -17.98 19.19
N ARG A 52 22.29 -17.29 18.01
CA ARG A 52 21.67 -15.96 17.88
C ARG A 52 20.87 -15.88 16.57
N GLY A 53 20.00 -14.87 16.44
CA GLY A 53 19.20 -14.60 15.24
C GLY A 53 18.38 -15.82 14.81
N GLU A 54 18.23 -16.06 13.52
CA GLU A 54 17.42 -17.13 12.93
C GLU A 54 17.68 -18.52 13.53
N GLN A 55 18.92 -18.82 13.90
CA GLN A 55 19.24 -20.13 14.52
C GLN A 55 18.59 -20.26 15.89
N LYS A 56 18.59 -19.18 16.69
CA LYS A 56 17.96 -19.17 18.01
C LYS A 56 16.44 -19.29 17.86
N ASP A 57 15.87 -18.50 16.94
CA ASP A 57 14.43 -18.48 16.68
C ASP A 57 13.93 -19.86 16.22
N ASN A 58 14.71 -20.54 15.37
CA ASN A 58 14.41 -21.89 14.93
C ASN A 58 14.48 -22.91 16.09
N VAL A 59 15.49 -22.81 16.96
CA VAL A 59 15.58 -23.65 18.16
C VAL A 59 14.37 -23.40 19.09
N GLU A 60 13.96 -22.14 19.27
CA GLU A 60 12.76 -21.80 20.03
C GLU A 60 11.49 -22.38 19.41
N ALA A 61 11.34 -22.30 18.07
CA ALA A 61 10.22 -22.88 17.35
C ALA A 61 10.12 -24.41 17.56
N TYR A 62 11.25 -25.11 17.43
CA TYR A 62 11.30 -26.57 17.65
C TYR A 62 11.01 -26.96 19.09
N LEU A 63 11.45 -26.17 20.08
CA LEU A 63 11.15 -26.39 21.49
C LEU A 63 9.68 -26.10 21.81
N ASN A 64 9.09 -25.07 21.22
CA ASN A 64 7.68 -24.73 21.38
C ASN A 64 6.73 -25.74 20.73
N ALA A 65 7.20 -26.51 19.75
CA ALA A 65 6.47 -27.62 19.15
C ALA A 65 6.43 -28.89 20.05
N LEU A 66 7.25 -28.94 21.10
CA LEU A 66 7.22 -30.02 22.06
C LEU A 66 5.98 -29.93 22.98
N PRO A 67 5.50 -31.07 23.53
CA PRO A 67 4.49 -31.03 24.58
C PRO A 67 4.94 -30.18 25.77
N VAL A 68 4.01 -29.54 26.43
CA VAL A 68 4.31 -28.75 27.63
C VAL A 68 4.71 -29.69 28.76
N TYR A 69 5.98 -29.70 29.11
CA TYR A 69 6.49 -30.48 30.21
C TYR A 69 6.40 -29.73 31.54
N GLN A 70 6.09 -30.46 32.62
CA GLN A 70 6.17 -29.96 33.99
C GLN A 70 7.59 -30.19 34.53
N GLU A 71 7.97 -29.48 35.58
CA GLU A 71 9.31 -29.58 36.20
C GLU A 71 9.71 -31.03 36.55
N ARG A 72 8.77 -31.81 37.09
CA ARG A 72 8.99 -33.23 37.44
C ARG A 72 9.28 -34.14 36.24
N GLN A 73 8.89 -33.70 35.05
CA GLN A 73 9.09 -34.44 33.78
C GLN A 73 10.42 -34.13 33.12
N TYR A 74 11.27 -33.29 33.69
CA TYR A 74 12.55 -32.90 33.10
C TYR A 74 13.43 -34.09 32.71
N ARG A 75 13.59 -35.10 33.60
CA ARG A 75 14.43 -36.26 33.32
C ARG A 75 13.97 -37.02 32.06
N PRO A 76 12.69 -37.44 31.94
CA PRO A 76 12.23 -38.13 30.73
C PRO A 76 12.17 -37.19 29.50
N ALA A 77 11.98 -35.91 29.67
CA ALA A 77 11.94 -34.94 28.57
C ALA A 77 13.33 -34.60 28.00
N ARG A 78 14.40 -34.77 28.76
CA ARG A 78 15.76 -34.36 28.41
C ARG A 78 16.20 -34.87 27.02
N ALA A 79 15.99 -36.15 26.73
CA ALA A 79 16.37 -36.72 25.44
C ALA A 79 15.62 -36.04 24.27
N LYS A 80 14.30 -35.83 24.41
CA LYS A 80 13.47 -35.17 23.40
C LYS A 80 13.84 -33.70 23.22
N ILE A 81 14.17 -33.00 24.30
CA ILE A 81 14.65 -31.61 24.23
C ILE A 81 15.96 -31.55 23.45
N THR A 82 16.92 -32.43 23.77
CA THR A 82 18.21 -32.50 23.07
C THR A 82 18.03 -32.82 21.58
N GLU A 83 17.21 -33.84 21.27
CA GLU A 83 16.89 -34.20 19.88
C GLU A 83 16.24 -33.03 19.10
N SER A 84 15.32 -32.33 19.74
CA SER A 84 14.62 -31.18 19.13
C SER A 84 15.60 -30.04 18.80
N VAL A 85 16.50 -29.71 19.72
CA VAL A 85 17.54 -28.70 19.49
C VAL A 85 18.52 -29.18 18.39
N GLN A 86 18.89 -30.43 18.37
CA GLN A 86 19.76 -31.00 17.34
C GLN A 86 19.10 -30.90 15.95
N LYS A 87 17.83 -31.31 15.82
CA LYS A 87 17.06 -31.17 14.58
C LYS A 87 16.95 -29.72 14.10
N ALA A 88 16.73 -28.79 15.03
CA ALA A 88 16.69 -27.38 14.71
C ALA A 88 18.01 -26.86 14.14
N LEU A 89 19.14 -27.33 14.64
CA LEU A 89 20.47 -26.95 14.18
C LEU A 89 20.86 -27.65 12.87
N GLN A 90 20.39 -28.86 12.63
CA GLN A 90 20.59 -29.59 11.38
C GLN A 90 20.02 -28.81 10.17
N VAL A 91 18.97 -28.03 10.36
CA VAL A 91 18.41 -27.15 9.31
C VAL A 91 19.48 -26.22 8.75
N TYR A 92 20.44 -25.77 9.56
CA TYR A 92 21.54 -24.89 9.20
C TYR A 92 22.88 -25.62 8.96
N GLY A 93 22.84 -26.94 8.80
CA GLY A 93 24.03 -27.74 8.50
C GLY A 93 24.83 -28.20 9.72
N TYR A 94 24.41 -27.92 10.94
CA TYR A 94 25.12 -28.34 12.16
C TYR A 94 24.61 -29.69 12.61
N TYR A 95 25.34 -30.75 12.24
CA TYR A 95 24.93 -32.15 12.51
C TYR A 95 25.54 -32.71 13.77
N GLN A 96 26.63 -32.15 14.26
CA GLN A 96 27.35 -32.64 15.45
C GLN A 96 27.47 -31.52 16.53
N PRO A 97 26.35 -30.88 16.91
CA PRO A 97 26.38 -29.87 17.95
C PRO A 97 26.57 -30.55 19.32
N LYS A 98 27.33 -29.94 20.21
CA LYS A 98 27.38 -30.32 21.61
C LYS A 98 26.34 -29.52 22.40
N ILE A 99 25.36 -30.22 22.95
CA ILE A 99 24.20 -29.63 23.64
C ILE A 99 24.27 -30.04 25.12
N THR A 100 24.36 -29.07 26.00
CA THR A 100 24.37 -29.22 27.44
C THR A 100 23.12 -28.64 28.06
N LEU A 101 22.36 -29.44 28.81
CA LEU A 101 21.14 -29.04 29.49
C LEU A 101 21.42 -28.89 31.00
N ASN A 102 21.37 -27.66 31.48
CA ASN A 102 21.57 -27.32 32.89
C ASN A 102 20.27 -26.79 33.48
N ARG A 103 19.94 -27.21 34.72
CA ARG A 103 18.83 -26.63 35.48
C ARG A 103 19.33 -25.43 36.28
N ASP A 104 18.56 -24.35 36.26
CA ASP A 104 18.84 -23.24 37.13
C ASP A 104 18.65 -23.64 38.61
N LYS A 105 19.68 -23.39 39.45
CA LYS A 105 19.64 -23.76 40.87
C LYS A 105 18.57 -23.03 41.67
N LYS A 106 18.23 -21.79 41.26
CA LYS A 106 17.23 -20.95 41.95
C LYS A 106 15.82 -21.17 41.42
N THR A 107 15.70 -21.56 40.15
CA THR A 107 14.41 -21.78 39.45
C THR A 107 14.44 -23.11 38.72
N PRO A 108 14.19 -24.26 39.42
CA PRO A 108 14.35 -25.60 38.86
C PRO A 108 13.50 -25.90 37.62
N ALA A 109 12.42 -25.14 37.37
CA ALA A 109 11.62 -25.21 36.15
C ALA A 109 12.29 -24.54 34.94
N LYS A 110 13.35 -23.75 35.14
CA LYS A 110 14.11 -23.11 34.07
C LYS A 110 15.27 -24.00 33.63
N VAL A 111 15.26 -24.40 32.36
CA VAL A 111 16.31 -25.17 31.71
C VAL A 111 17.17 -24.26 30.86
N VAL A 112 18.45 -24.17 31.18
CA VAL A 112 19.44 -23.48 30.39
C VAL A 112 20.03 -24.46 29.38
N ILE A 113 19.86 -24.15 28.10
CA ILE A 113 20.35 -24.96 26.97
C ILE A 113 21.59 -24.25 26.43
N GLU A 114 22.77 -24.86 26.69
CA GLU A 114 24.03 -24.33 26.18
C GLU A 114 24.41 -25.12 24.93
N ILE A 115 24.64 -24.42 23.82
CA ILE A 115 24.86 -24.96 22.49
C ILE A 115 26.25 -24.58 22.01
N GLU A 116 27.10 -25.55 21.76
CA GLU A 116 28.33 -25.41 20.99
C GLU A 116 28.04 -26.00 19.60
N ARG A 117 27.89 -25.15 18.57
CA ARG A 117 27.39 -25.55 17.24
C ARG A 117 28.31 -26.53 16.53
N GLY A 118 29.62 -26.43 16.71
CA GLY A 118 30.61 -27.08 15.88
C GLY A 118 30.73 -26.46 14.49
N GLU A 119 31.40 -27.15 13.59
CA GLU A 119 31.53 -26.74 12.19
C GLU A 119 30.30 -27.17 11.37
N PRO A 120 29.80 -26.32 10.46
CA PRO A 120 28.71 -26.69 9.58
C PRO A 120 29.20 -27.66 8.49
N VAL A 121 28.33 -28.52 8.03
CA VAL A 121 28.55 -29.32 6.85
C VAL A 121 28.53 -28.45 5.60
N ILE A 122 29.57 -28.61 4.75
CA ILE A 122 29.73 -27.81 3.52
C ILE A 122 29.23 -28.56 2.29
N ILE A 123 28.57 -27.87 1.39
CA ILE A 123 28.09 -28.43 0.11
C ILE A 123 29.31 -28.70 -0.78
N SER A 124 29.61 -29.97 -0.99
CA SER A 124 30.72 -30.41 -1.86
C SER A 124 30.26 -30.63 -3.31
N ARG A 125 28.95 -30.81 -3.52
CA ARG A 125 28.35 -30.97 -4.84
C ARG A 125 26.91 -30.48 -4.84
N LEU A 126 26.56 -29.64 -5.81
CA LEU A 126 25.20 -29.18 -6.09
C LEU A 126 24.85 -29.50 -7.55
N ASP A 127 24.06 -30.55 -7.75
CA ASP A 127 23.71 -31.05 -9.06
C ASP A 127 22.20 -30.88 -9.27
N ILE A 128 21.84 -29.92 -10.15
CA ILE A 128 20.46 -29.63 -10.53
C ILE A 128 20.30 -29.86 -12.01
N LEU A 129 19.58 -30.90 -12.37
CA LEU A 129 19.33 -31.28 -13.76
C LEU A 129 17.91 -30.92 -14.16
N LEU A 130 17.77 -30.19 -15.27
CA LEU A 130 16.51 -29.87 -15.92
C LEU A 130 16.32 -30.80 -17.13
N GLU A 131 15.25 -31.61 -17.11
CA GLU A 131 14.83 -32.44 -18.24
C GLU A 131 13.52 -31.90 -18.84
N GLY A 132 13.40 -31.91 -20.17
CA GLY A 132 12.27 -31.37 -20.93
C GLY A 132 12.51 -29.94 -21.40
N ASP A 133 11.45 -29.26 -21.82
CA ASP A 133 11.56 -27.95 -22.51
C ASP A 133 12.13 -26.84 -21.61
N ALA A 134 12.03 -26.96 -20.29
CA ALA A 134 12.62 -26.02 -19.34
C ALA A 134 14.16 -25.96 -19.44
N GLY A 135 14.82 -27.02 -19.91
CA GLY A 135 16.27 -27.04 -20.11
C GLY A 135 16.76 -26.03 -21.15
N SER A 136 15.89 -25.60 -22.07
CA SER A 136 16.18 -24.58 -23.10
C SER A 136 15.53 -23.21 -22.79
N ASP A 137 14.84 -23.06 -21.66
CA ASP A 137 14.18 -21.82 -21.29
C ASP A 137 15.16 -20.93 -20.51
N GLU A 138 15.49 -19.77 -21.09
CA GLU A 138 16.46 -18.81 -20.56
C GLU A 138 16.16 -18.37 -19.12
N VAL A 139 14.87 -18.27 -18.75
CA VAL A 139 14.47 -17.86 -17.38
C VAL A 139 14.85 -18.91 -16.35
N TYR A 140 14.86 -20.19 -16.70
CA TYR A 140 15.38 -21.24 -15.82
C TYR A 140 16.91 -21.15 -15.68
N SER A 141 17.62 -20.82 -16.75
CA SER A 141 19.06 -20.58 -16.67
C SER A 141 19.38 -19.43 -15.73
N GLU A 142 18.63 -18.30 -15.84
CA GLU A 142 18.76 -17.19 -14.91
C GLU A 142 18.44 -17.56 -13.44
N LEU A 143 17.47 -18.43 -13.23
CA LEU A 143 17.16 -18.93 -11.89
C LEU A 143 18.33 -19.75 -11.32
N LEU A 144 18.93 -20.63 -12.14
CA LEU A 144 20.06 -21.45 -11.72
C LEU A 144 21.31 -20.60 -11.42
N ASP A 145 21.53 -19.51 -12.13
CA ASP A 145 22.64 -18.58 -11.88
C ASP A 145 22.49 -17.81 -10.54
N LYS A 146 21.25 -17.63 -10.09
CA LYS A 146 20.90 -16.86 -8.88
C LYS A 146 20.52 -17.72 -7.68
N LEU A 147 20.91 -18.99 -7.66
CA LEU A 147 20.57 -19.89 -6.56
C LEU A 147 21.06 -19.37 -5.19
N PRO A 148 20.25 -19.58 -4.13
CA PRO A 148 20.62 -19.17 -2.78
C PRO A 148 21.67 -20.07 -2.11
N LEU A 149 22.06 -21.18 -2.77
CA LEU A 149 23.10 -22.12 -2.36
C LEU A 149 24.05 -22.38 -3.51
N LYS A 150 25.34 -22.52 -3.18
CA LYS A 150 26.43 -22.87 -4.10
C LYS A 150 27.34 -23.93 -3.48
N GLU A 151 28.16 -24.59 -4.30
CA GLU A 151 29.25 -25.42 -3.82
C GLU A 151 30.21 -24.57 -2.97
N GLY A 152 30.61 -25.09 -1.83
CA GLY A 152 31.41 -24.36 -0.83
C GLY A 152 30.57 -23.65 0.25
N ASP A 153 29.27 -23.48 0.08
CA ASP A 153 28.40 -22.88 1.09
C ASP A 153 28.07 -23.89 2.22
N PRO A 154 27.80 -23.40 3.45
CA PRO A 154 27.19 -24.21 4.50
C PRO A 154 25.81 -24.76 4.05
N LEU A 155 25.56 -26.03 4.32
CA LEU A 155 24.27 -26.64 4.03
C LEU A 155 23.15 -25.91 4.80
N ASN A 156 22.10 -25.51 4.11
CA ASN A 156 20.90 -24.93 4.69
C ASN A 156 19.67 -25.58 4.04
N HIS A 157 18.92 -26.33 4.84
CA HIS A 157 17.75 -27.06 4.36
C HIS A 157 16.61 -26.12 3.94
N GLY A 158 16.44 -24.97 4.58
CA GLY A 158 15.45 -23.96 4.18
C GLY A 158 15.71 -23.44 2.78
N LYS A 159 16.97 -23.10 2.47
CA LYS A 159 17.38 -22.68 1.12
C LYS A 159 17.26 -23.80 0.09
N TYR A 160 17.53 -25.05 0.47
CA TYR A 160 17.28 -26.20 -0.40
C TYR A 160 15.81 -26.38 -0.75
N GLU A 161 14.91 -26.24 0.25
CA GLU A 161 13.47 -26.29 0.00
C GLU A 161 12.99 -25.12 -0.86
N SER A 162 13.56 -23.89 -0.68
CA SER A 162 13.22 -22.76 -1.54
C SER A 162 13.59 -23.00 -2.99
N ILE A 163 14.75 -23.58 -3.30
CA ILE A 163 15.14 -23.93 -4.68
C ILE A 163 14.07 -24.82 -5.34
N LYS A 164 13.57 -25.82 -4.62
CA LYS A 164 12.52 -26.70 -5.15
C LYS A 164 11.19 -25.97 -5.37
N ALA A 165 10.83 -25.10 -4.43
CA ALA A 165 9.62 -24.28 -4.53
C ALA A 165 9.71 -23.29 -5.70
N ASP A 166 10.88 -22.68 -5.90
CA ASP A 166 11.13 -21.74 -6.99
C ASP A 166 11.07 -22.41 -8.37
N LEU A 167 11.68 -23.61 -8.50
CA LEU A 167 11.58 -24.42 -9.73
C LEU A 167 10.13 -24.76 -10.06
N GLY A 168 9.34 -25.20 -9.08
CA GLY A 168 7.94 -25.56 -9.25
C GLY A 168 7.05 -24.35 -9.56
N SER A 169 7.22 -23.26 -8.82
CA SER A 169 6.47 -22.03 -9.00
C SER A 169 6.72 -21.38 -10.36
N LEU A 170 7.99 -21.36 -10.78
CA LEU A 170 8.37 -20.90 -12.11
C LEU A 170 7.74 -21.78 -13.20
N GLY A 171 7.69 -23.12 -12.96
CA GLY A 171 7.02 -24.04 -13.85
C GLY A 171 5.56 -23.71 -14.08
N LEU A 172 4.81 -23.54 -13.01
CA LEU A 172 3.39 -23.15 -13.08
C LEU A 172 3.20 -21.79 -13.76
N ALA A 173 4.06 -20.83 -13.42
CA ALA A 173 3.99 -19.47 -13.99
C ALA A 173 4.24 -19.45 -15.52
N ARG A 174 5.04 -20.39 -16.03
CA ARG A 174 5.46 -20.43 -17.43
C ARG A 174 4.78 -21.53 -18.26
N GLY A 175 3.82 -22.26 -17.65
CA GLY A 175 3.01 -23.28 -18.34
C GLY A 175 3.69 -24.65 -18.46
N TYR A 176 4.53 -25.02 -17.54
CA TYR A 176 5.04 -26.41 -17.42
C TYR A 176 4.15 -27.18 -16.41
N PHE A 177 2.91 -27.48 -16.80
CA PHE A 177 1.92 -28.05 -15.89
C PHE A 177 2.19 -29.52 -15.52
N ASP A 178 2.97 -30.23 -16.34
CA ASP A 178 3.40 -31.61 -16.07
C ASP A 178 4.70 -31.66 -15.25
N ALA A 179 5.19 -30.49 -14.82
CA ALA A 179 6.45 -30.38 -14.13
C ALA A 179 6.41 -31.11 -12.77
N LYS A 180 7.47 -31.86 -12.51
CA LYS A 180 7.67 -32.56 -11.24
C LYS A 180 9.13 -32.68 -10.88
N ILE A 181 9.41 -32.66 -9.58
CA ILE A 181 10.73 -33.02 -9.06
C ILE A 181 10.79 -34.55 -8.94
N SER A 182 11.48 -35.17 -9.89
CA SER A 182 11.58 -36.64 -9.96
C SER A 182 12.63 -37.21 -9.00
N LYS A 183 13.63 -36.40 -8.65
CA LYS A 183 14.64 -36.74 -7.63
C LYS A 183 14.92 -35.50 -6.79
N SER A 184 14.96 -35.68 -5.48
CA SER A 184 15.24 -34.62 -4.51
C SER A 184 15.96 -35.27 -3.33
N GLN A 185 17.28 -35.19 -3.31
CA GLN A 185 18.10 -35.92 -2.35
C GLN A 185 19.22 -35.01 -1.83
N VAL A 186 19.34 -34.97 -0.50
CA VAL A 186 20.49 -34.41 0.20
C VAL A 186 21.20 -35.58 0.90
N LYS A 187 22.45 -35.86 0.52
CA LYS A 187 23.31 -36.83 1.21
C LYS A 187 24.25 -36.07 2.11
N VAL A 188 24.21 -36.37 3.39
CA VAL A 188 25.06 -35.71 4.39
C VAL A 188 26.05 -36.70 4.95
N PHE A 189 27.31 -36.29 5.01
CA PHE A 189 28.44 -37.06 5.57
C PHE A 189 29.01 -36.24 6.74
N PRO A 190 28.40 -36.34 7.94
CA PRO A 190 28.76 -35.48 9.08
C PRO A 190 30.22 -35.62 9.52
N GLU A 191 30.77 -36.87 9.47
CA GLU A 191 32.15 -37.14 9.83
C GLU A 191 33.18 -36.53 8.87
N GLN A 192 32.77 -36.31 7.62
CA GLN A 192 33.60 -35.66 6.59
C GLN A 192 33.32 -34.16 6.45
N GLY A 193 32.34 -33.65 7.18
CA GLY A 193 31.89 -32.25 7.06
C GLY A 193 31.33 -31.89 5.68
N LYS A 194 30.79 -32.86 4.91
CA LYS A 194 30.38 -32.69 3.52
C LYS A 194 28.91 -33.03 3.29
N ALA A 195 28.31 -32.35 2.31
CA ALA A 195 26.98 -32.69 1.77
C ALA A 195 26.96 -32.65 0.25
N GLU A 196 26.12 -33.49 -0.34
CA GLU A 196 25.85 -33.53 -1.77
C GLU A 196 24.35 -33.36 -1.98
N ILE A 197 23.98 -32.44 -2.89
CA ILE A 197 22.59 -32.13 -3.24
C ILE A 197 22.34 -32.56 -4.67
N TYR A 198 21.25 -33.29 -4.89
CA TYR A 198 20.83 -33.78 -6.21
C TYR A 198 19.35 -33.43 -6.40
N ILE A 199 19.03 -32.66 -7.44
CA ILE A 199 17.66 -32.32 -7.83
C ILE A 199 17.50 -32.66 -9.31
N LEU A 200 16.47 -33.44 -9.64
CA LEU A 200 16.06 -33.74 -11.01
C LEU A 200 14.66 -33.14 -11.21
N PHE A 201 14.58 -32.08 -11.94
CA PHE A 201 13.33 -31.42 -12.33
C PHE A 201 12.98 -31.83 -13.77
N ARG A 202 11.83 -32.49 -13.93
CA ARG A 202 11.26 -32.84 -15.23
C ARG A 202 10.12 -31.91 -15.54
N SER A 203 10.31 -31.02 -16.51
CA SER A 203 9.31 -30.01 -16.87
C SER A 203 8.15 -30.56 -17.70
N GLY A 204 8.39 -31.61 -18.47
CA GLY A 204 7.51 -31.94 -19.60
C GLY A 204 7.55 -30.87 -20.70
N PRO A 205 6.57 -30.87 -21.61
CA PRO A 205 6.45 -29.87 -22.65
C PRO A 205 5.96 -28.53 -22.10
N ARG A 206 6.29 -27.44 -22.80
CA ARG A 206 5.73 -26.13 -22.50
C ARG A 206 4.33 -26.00 -23.08
N TYR A 207 3.36 -25.62 -22.26
CA TYR A 207 2.00 -25.36 -22.68
C TYR A 207 1.85 -23.96 -23.29
N HIS A 208 0.85 -23.83 -24.17
CA HIS A 208 0.46 -22.62 -24.86
C HIS A 208 -0.99 -22.27 -24.56
N PHE A 209 -1.39 -21.03 -24.76
CA PHE A 209 -2.79 -20.66 -24.70
C PHE A 209 -3.57 -21.36 -25.82
N GLY A 210 -4.68 -21.96 -25.45
CA GLY A 210 -5.66 -22.56 -26.35
C GLY A 210 -6.75 -21.58 -26.78
N GLU A 211 -7.94 -22.09 -27.00
CA GLU A 211 -9.14 -21.30 -27.28
C GLU A 211 -9.54 -20.44 -26.08
N ILE A 212 -9.96 -19.19 -26.32
CA ILE A 212 -10.56 -18.36 -25.30
C ILE A 212 -12.07 -18.53 -25.35
N ARG A 213 -12.63 -19.07 -24.29
CA ARG A 213 -14.09 -19.31 -24.16
C ARG A 213 -14.69 -18.20 -23.32
N TYR A 214 -15.76 -17.61 -23.84
CA TYR A 214 -16.41 -16.47 -23.20
C TYR A 214 -17.78 -16.87 -22.66
N ASP A 215 -18.02 -16.56 -21.41
CA ASP A 215 -19.32 -16.56 -20.75
C ASP A 215 -19.67 -15.11 -20.40
N ALA A 216 -20.19 -14.39 -21.39
CA ALA A 216 -20.48 -12.97 -21.31
C ALA A 216 -21.42 -12.54 -22.45
N THR A 217 -22.10 -11.41 -22.30
CA THR A 217 -22.94 -10.86 -23.37
C THR A 217 -22.10 -10.30 -24.53
N PRO A 218 -22.64 -10.25 -25.77
CA PRO A 218 -21.89 -9.67 -26.91
C PRO A 218 -21.42 -8.23 -26.67
N GLU A 219 -22.21 -7.42 -25.97
CA GLU A 219 -21.87 -6.04 -25.60
C GLU A 219 -20.68 -6.01 -24.63
N ALA A 220 -20.69 -6.88 -23.62
CA ALA A 220 -19.57 -7.03 -22.67
C ALA A 220 -18.28 -7.41 -23.40
N LEU A 221 -18.37 -8.39 -24.31
CA LEU A 221 -17.21 -8.82 -25.10
C LEU A 221 -16.64 -7.69 -25.97
N HIS A 222 -17.51 -6.88 -26.59
CA HIS A 222 -17.08 -5.73 -27.38
C HIS A 222 -16.24 -4.76 -26.55
N LEU A 223 -16.63 -4.51 -25.30
CA LEU A 223 -15.95 -3.56 -24.41
C LEU A 223 -14.62 -4.07 -23.87
N ILE A 224 -14.49 -5.37 -23.60
CA ILE A 224 -13.24 -5.93 -23.07
C ILE A 224 -12.26 -6.35 -24.16
N ARG A 225 -12.70 -6.47 -25.42
CA ARG A 225 -11.85 -6.93 -26.52
C ARG A 225 -10.50 -6.20 -26.65
N PRO A 226 -10.41 -4.87 -26.43
CA PRO A 226 -9.14 -4.15 -26.45
C PRO A 226 -8.20 -4.50 -25.29
N LEU A 227 -8.70 -5.19 -24.24
CA LEU A 227 -7.96 -5.58 -23.06
C LEU A 227 -7.44 -7.02 -23.13
N ILE A 228 -7.88 -7.78 -24.15
CA ILE A 228 -7.44 -9.16 -24.35
C ILE A 228 -6.04 -9.14 -24.96
N ASN A 229 -5.04 -9.49 -24.16
CA ASN A 229 -3.61 -9.45 -24.53
C ASN A 229 -3.02 -10.82 -24.86
N ILE A 230 -3.85 -11.88 -24.95
CA ILE A 230 -3.43 -13.25 -25.24
C ILE A 230 -4.07 -13.73 -26.56
N LYS A 231 -3.35 -14.60 -27.26
CA LYS A 231 -3.83 -15.27 -28.49
C LYS A 231 -3.63 -16.77 -28.39
N SER A 232 -4.49 -17.54 -29.02
CA SER A 232 -4.30 -18.98 -29.15
C SER A 232 -2.97 -19.28 -29.85
N GLY A 233 -2.15 -20.14 -29.26
CA GLY A 233 -0.82 -20.48 -29.72
C GLY A 233 0.31 -19.67 -29.06
N ASP A 234 0.03 -18.58 -28.38
CA ASP A 234 1.06 -17.87 -27.59
C ASP A 234 1.57 -18.78 -26.44
N PRO A 235 2.85 -18.74 -26.06
CA PRO A 235 3.35 -19.44 -24.88
C PRO A 235 2.59 -19.03 -23.63
N TYR A 236 2.20 -20.01 -22.81
CA TYR A 236 1.48 -19.73 -21.58
C TYR A 236 2.36 -18.94 -20.59
N LEU A 237 1.79 -17.86 -20.06
CA LEU A 237 2.35 -17.04 -18.99
C LEU A 237 1.22 -16.66 -18.03
N ALA A 238 1.30 -17.11 -16.78
CA ALA A 238 0.29 -16.80 -15.76
C ALA A 238 0.12 -15.28 -15.53
N ILE A 239 1.21 -14.53 -15.64
CA ILE A 239 1.19 -13.08 -15.48
C ILE A 239 0.29 -12.39 -16.50
N ARG A 240 0.22 -12.87 -17.75
CA ARG A 240 -0.67 -12.30 -18.78
C ARG A 240 -2.15 -12.46 -18.43
N LEU A 241 -2.52 -13.60 -17.80
CA LEU A 241 -3.89 -13.79 -17.33
C LEU A 241 -4.20 -12.87 -16.14
N ALA A 242 -3.24 -12.72 -15.23
CA ALA A 242 -3.39 -11.83 -14.09
C ALA A 242 -3.53 -10.37 -14.54
N GLU A 243 -2.70 -9.91 -15.49
CA GLU A 243 -2.79 -8.58 -16.09
C GLU A 243 -4.14 -8.37 -16.78
N MET A 244 -4.58 -9.33 -17.60
CA MET A 244 -5.89 -9.26 -18.28
C MET A 244 -7.04 -9.20 -17.26
N SER A 245 -6.99 -10.00 -16.20
CA SER A 245 -8.00 -9.97 -15.13
C SER A 245 -8.00 -8.63 -14.39
N GLN A 246 -6.82 -8.09 -14.11
CA GLN A 246 -6.66 -6.78 -13.48
C GLN A 246 -7.18 -5.65 -14.38
N ASP A 247 -6.82 -5.66 -15.66
CA ASP A 247 -7.26 -4.66 -16.63
C ASP A 247 -8.79 -4.67 -16.76
N VAL A 248 -9.41 -5.85 -16.95
CA VAL A 248 -10.87 -5.97 -17.03
C VAL A 248 -11.54 -5.51 -15.73
N SER A 249 -11.01 -5.90 -14.57
CA SER A 249 -11.54 -5.48 -13.26
C SER A 249 -11.42 -3.96 -13.06
N SER A 250 -10.32 -3.37 -13.52
CA SER A 250 -10.06 -1.92 -13.42
C SER A 250 -11.02 -1.07 -14.26
N THR A 251 -11.74 -1.67 -15.22
CA THR A 251 -12.82 -0.96 -15.94
C THR A 251 -14.02 -0.66 -15.04
N LYS A 252 -14.18 -1.38 -13.91
CA LYS A 252 -15.35 -1.32 -13.03
C LYS A 252 -16.69 -1.63 -13.73
N LEU A 253 -16.67 -2.23 -14.91
CA LEU A 253 -17.89 -2.57 -15.66
C LEU A 253 -18.64 -3.75 -15.06
N PHE A 254 -17.92 -4.66 -14.39
CA PHE A 254 -18.44 -5.92 -13.86
C PHE A 254 -18.13 -6.06 -12.38
N LYS A 255 -19.07 -6.60 -11.60
CA LYS A 255 -18.84 -6.97 -10.19
C LYS A 255 -18.01 -8.24 -10.05
N GLN A 256 -18.13 -9.14 -11.04
CA GLN A 256 -17.40 -10.40 -11.05
C GLN A 256 -16.69 -10.58 -12.38
N VAL A 257 -15.37 -10.72 -12.30
CA VAL A 257 -14.46 -11.04 -13.38
C VAL A 257 -13.71 -12.30 -12.97
N ASP A 258 -13.92 -13.42 -13.68
CA ASP A 258 -13.20 -14.68 -13.47
C ASP A 258 -12.51 -15.09 -14.78
N ILE A 259 -11.19 -15.03 -14.78
CA ILE A 259 -10.35 -15.39 -15.92
C ILE A 259 -9.39 -16.48 -15.45
N LYS A 260 -9.59 -17.70 -15.95
CA LYS A 260 -8.83 -18.85 -15.49
C LYS A 260 -8.45 -19.81 -16.61
N PRO A 261 -7.29 -20.46 -16.51
CA PRO A 261 -6.91 -21.52 -17.42
C PRO A 261 -7.66 -22.81 -17.06
N LEU A 262 -8.15 -23.52 -18.07
CA LEU A 262 -8.78 -24.84 -17.90
C LEU A 262 -7.76 -25.94 -18.16
N ILE A 263 -6.79 -26.10 -17.25
CA ILE A 263 -5.65 -27.04 -17.41
C ILE A 263 -6.13 -28.47 -17.63
N SER A 264 -7.19 -28.91 -16.91
CA SER A 264 -7.77 -30.24 -17.05
C SER A 264 -8.46 -30.50 -18.40
N GLN A 265 -8.70 -29.45 -19.18
CA GLN A 265 -9.32 -29.50 -20.51
C GLN A 265 -8.31 -29.16 -21.61
N ALA A 266 -7.02 -29.28 -21.33
CA ALA A 266 -5.98 -29.04 -22.31
C ALA A 266 -6.04 -30.09 -23.44
N GLU A 267 -5.94 -29.64 -24.67
CA GLU A 267 -5.84 -30.47 -25.87
C GLU A 267 -4.37 -30.49 -26.34
N GLY A 268 -3.70 -31.61 -26.11
CA GLY A 268 -2.24 -31.68 -26.25
C GLY A 268 -1.58 -30.71 -25.26
N ASN A 269 -0.79 -29.76 -25.76
CA ASN A 269 -0.14 -28.72 -24.96
C ASN A 269 -0.85 -27.34 -25.06
N ARG A 270 -2.14 -27.29 -25.43
CA ARG A 270 -2.95 -26.05 -25.53
C ARG A 270 -3.98 -26.01 -24.40
N VAL A 271 -3.90 -24.99 -23.57
CA VAL A 271 -4.79 -24.79 -22.43
C VAL A 271 -5.87 -23.77 -22.78
N PRO A 272 -7.16 -24.15 -22.84
CA PRO A 272 -8.25 -23.20 -23.01
C PRO A 272 -8.30 -22.23 -21.84
N VAL A 273 -8.72 -20.99 -22.12
CA VAL A 273 -8.94 -19.95 -21.11
C VAL A 273 -10.42 -19.63 -21.02
N GLN A 274 -11.00 -19.74 -19.84
CA GLN A 274 -12.37 -19.33 -19.55
C GLN A 274 -12.39 -17.90 -19.06
N VAL A 275 -13.21 -17.06 -19.72
CA VAL A 275 -13.49 -15.68 -19.33
C VAL A 275 -14.96 -15.59 -18.97
N THR A 276 -15.27 -15.40 -17.70
CA THR A 276 -16.64 -15.22 -17.19
C THR A 276 -16.81 -13.81 -16.66
N LEU A 277 -17.79 -13.08 -17.23
CA LEU A 277 -18.13 -11.71 -16.84
C LEU A 277 -19.58 -11.66 -16.41
N SER A 278 -19.86 -11.32 -15.19
CA SER A 278 -21.22 -11.30 -14.66
C SER A 278 -21.49 -10.08 -13.78
N ASN A 279 -22.80 -9.83 -13.58
CA ASN A 279 -23.26 -8.77 -12.70
C ASN A 279 -22.71 -7.38 -13.08
N ARG A 280 -23.20 -6.85 -14.21
CA ARG A 280 -22.94 -5.47 -14.62
C ARG A 280 -23.09 -4.49 -13.45
N VAL A 281 -22.19 -3.56 -13.34
CA VAL A 281 -22.29 -2.46 -12.38
C VAL A 281 -23.10 -1.33 -13.00
N ASP A 282 -24.29 -1.06 -12.46
CA ASP A 282 -25.15 0.02 -12.96
C ASP A 282 -24.82 1.35 -12.29
N HIS A 283 -24.60 1.34 -10.99
CA HIS A 283 -24.24 2.53 -10.22
C HIS A 283 -23.24 2.18 -9.12
N GLU A 284 -22.29 3.06 -8.92
CA GLU A 284 -21.34 3.01 -7.80
C GLU A 284 -21.43 4.33 -7.05
N ILE A 285 -21.43 4.29 -5.73
CA ILE A 285 -21.41 5.48 -4.88
C ILE A 285 -20.23 5.33 -3.93
N GLU A 286 -19.36 6.32 -3.97
CA GLU A 286 -18.22 6.42 -3.06
C GLU A 286 -18.38 7.67 -2.19
N THR A 287 -18.22 7.53 -0.89
CA THR A 287 -18.31 8.64 0.05
C THR A 287 -17.01 8.76 0.83
N GLY A 288 -16.54 9.98 1.01
CA GLY A 288 -15.32 10.30 1.76
C GLY A 288 -15.60 11.29 2.87
N ILE A 289 -15.00 11.06 4.02
CA ILE A 289 -14.96 11.98 5.15
C ILE A 289 -13.49 12.24 5.47
N GLY A 290 -13.12 13.49 5.62
CA GLY A 290 -11.76 13.88 5.97
C GLY A 290 -11.73 15.08 6.89
N TYR A 291 -10.59 15.31 7.49
CA TYR A 291 -10.31 16.51 8.27
C TYR A 291 -8.85 16.92 8.03
N ALA A 292 -8.64 18.21 7.80
CA ALA A 292 -7.32 18.82 7.83
C ALA A 292 -7.42 20.19 8.52
N THR A 293 -6.38 20.58 9.22
CA THR A 293 -6.38 21.86 9.96
C THR A 293 -6.56 23.07 9.07
N ASP A 294 -6.09 22.98 7.83
CA ASP A 294 -6.13 24.06 6.86
C ASP A 294 -7.54 24.35 6.32
N VAL A 295 -8.30 23.29 6.05
CA VAL A 295 -9.61 23.40 5.37
C VAL A 295 -10.78 22.88 6.22
N GLY A 296 -10.50 22.42 7.44
CA GLY A 296 -11.51 21.89 8.35
C GLY A 296 -12.06 20.52 7.93
N PRO A 297 -13.28 20.17 8.35
CA PRO A 297 -13.95 18.96 7.92
C PRO A 297 -14.26 19.01 6.43
N ARG A 298 -14.07 17.85 5.75
CA ARG A 298 -14.35 17.67 4.34
C ARG A 298 -15.27 16.48 4.15
N LEU A 299 -16.26 16.66 3.30
CA LEU A 299 -17.16 15.63 2.82
C LEU A 299 -17.01 15.52 1.31
N SER A 300 -17.02 14.31 0.80
CA SER A 300 -17.10 14.06 -0.63
C SER A 300 -18.09 12.94 -0.92
N ALA A 301 -18.78 13.04 -2.03
CA ALA A 301 -19.63 12.00 -2.56
C ALA A 301 -19.41 11.93 -4.08
N THR A 302 -19.05 10.77 -4.57
CA THR A 302 -18.91 10.50 -6.00
C THR A 302 -19.96 9.46 -6.39
N TRP A 303 -20.80 9.81 -7.33
CA TRP A 303 -21.69 8.89 -8.02
C TRP A 303 -21.09 8.56 -9.38
N GLU A 304 -21.08 7.28 -9.72
CA GLU A 304 -20.51 6.80 -10.96
C GLU A 304 -21.46 5.81 -11.64
N LYS A 305 -21.66 5.99 -12.95
CA LYS A 305 -22.30 5.03 -13.84
C LYS A 305 -21.25 4.52 -14.83
N PRO A 306 -20.59 3.38 -14.52
CA PRO A 306 -19.44 2.90 -15.30
C PRO A 306 -19.81 2.47 -16.72
N TRP A 307 -21.08 2.15 -16.97
CA TRP A 307 -21.56 1.67 -18.26
C TRP A 307 -22.86 2.39 -18.66
N VAL A 308 -22.74 3.50 -19.36
CA VAL A 308 -23.87 4.33 -19.79
C VAL A 308 -24.58 3.70 -21.00
N ASN A 309 -23.81 3.26 -22.02
CA ASN A 309 -24.32 2.76 -23.30
C ASN A 309 -23.47 1.60 -23.84
N ARG A 310 -23.91 1.00 -24.96
CA ARG A 310 -23.24 -0.13 -25.61
C ARG A 310 -21.77 0.15 -26.04
N TYR A 311 -21.35 1.39 -26.07
CA TYR A 311 -19.99 1.79 -26.42
C TYR A 311 -19.08 1.93 -25.20
N GLY A 312 -19.59 1.63 -23.99
CA GLY A 312 -18.82 1.69 -22.76
C GLY A 312 -18.51 3.09 -22.25
N HIS A 313 -19.36 4.07 -22.61
CA HIS A 313 -19.23 5.41 -22.06
C HIS A 313 -19.50 5.36 -20.55
N ARG A 314 -18.79 6.20 -19.82
CA ARG A 314 -18.87 6.34 -18.36
C ARG A 314 -19.35 7.74 -18.00
N LEU A 315 -20.14 7.86 -16.94
CA LEU A 315 -20.55 9.14 -16.37
C LEU A 315 -20.25 9.13 -14.88
N SER A 316 -19.60 10.17 -14.39
CA SER A 316 -19.42 10.39 -12.97
C SER A 316 -19.80 11.81 -12.57
N SER A 317 -20.22 11.98 -11.33
CA SER A 317 -20.47 13.26 -10.68
C SER A 317 -19.87 13.25 -9.30
N THR A 318 -19.12 14.28 -8.97
CA THR A 318 -18.47 14.41 -7.65
C THR A 318 -18.90 15.71 -7.00
N ALA A 319 -19.37 15.61 -5.76
CA ALA A 319 -19.61 16.75 -4.90
C ALA A 319 -18.59 16.74 -3.77
N LYS A 320 -17.94 17.87 -3.50
CA LYS A 320 -17.01 18.09 -2.38
C LYS A 320 -17.42 19.33 -1.64
N ILE A 321 -17.35 19.27 -0.32
CA ILE A 321 -17.67 20.40 0.56
C ILE A 321 -16.64 20.45 1.69
N SER A 322 -16.07 21.62 1.89
CA SER A 322 -15.21 21.99 3.02
C SER A 322 -15.58 23.39 3.51
N ALA A 323 -14.93 23.89 4.56
CA ALA A 323 -15.21 25.24 5.04
C ALA A 323 -14.89 26.34 4.00
N PRO A 324 -13.71 26.32 3.32
CA PRO A 324 -13.35 27.34 2.34
C PRO A 324 -13.88 27.08 0.92
N GLU A 325 -14.41 25.88 0.63
CA GLU A 325 -14.64 25.46 -0.75
C GLU A 325 -15.80 24.47 -0.89
N ALA A 326 -16.63 24.69 -1.90
CA ALA A 326 -17.64 23.74 -2.35
C ALA A 326 -17.51 23.52 -3.86
N GLU A 327 -17.49 22.25 -4.30
CA GLU A 327 -17.30 21.84 -5.69
C GLU A 327 -18.38 20.85 -6.10
N LEU A 328 -18.93 21.02 -7.29
CA LEU A 328 -19.76 20.03 -7.99
C LEU A 328 -19.19 19.84 -9.40
N SER A 329 -18.83 18.63 -9.76
CA SER A 329 -18.27 18.31 -11.07
C SER A 329 -18.95 17.11 -11.72
N PHE A 330 -18.98 17.12 -13.05
CA PHE A 330 -19.47 16.05 -13.92
C PHE A 330 -18.37 15.69 -14.91
N ASP A 331 -18.20 14.40 -15.17
CA ASP A 331 -17.25 13.88 -16.14
C ASP A 331 -17.90 12.77 -16.97
N TYR A 332 -18.00 13.00 -18.28
CA TYR A 332 -18.51 12.03 -19.25
C TYR A 332 -17.40 11.53 -20.14
N GLN A 333 -17.01 10.28 -19.94
CA GLN A 333 -15.88 9.65 -20.63
C GLN A 333 -16.35 8.82 -21.84
N ILE A 334 -15.63 8.97 -22.94
CA ILE A 334 -15.85 8.29 -24.23
C ILE A 334 -14.55 7.53 -24.54
N PRO A 335 -14.50 6.20 -24.34
CA PRO A 335 -13.31 5.42 -24.62
C PRO A 335 -12.98 5.37 -26.11
N VAL A 336 -11.69 5.36 -26.43
CA VAL A 336 -11.18 5.24 -27.80
C VAL A 336 -10.14 4.11 -27.83
N GLY A 337 -10.59 2.94 -28.28
CA GLY A 337 -9.72 1.75 -28.25
C GLY A 337 -9.66 1.16 -26.83
N ASN A 338 -8.51 1.22 -26.17
CA ASN A 338 -8.35 0.70 -24.81
C ASN A 338 -9.02 1.65 -23.80
N PRO A 339 -10.11 1.26 -23.11
CA PRO A 339 -10.87 2.14 -22.24
C PRO A 339 -10.12 2.61 -20.99
N LEU A 340 -9.05 1.94 -20.60
CA LEU A 340 -8.22 2.32 -19.46
C LEU A 340 -7.14 3.33 -19.83
N ARG A 341 -6.81 3.44 -21.12
CA ARG A 341 -5.66 4.20 -21.59
C ARG A 341 -6.02 5.43 -22.39
N ASP A 342 -7.04 5.29 -23.25
CA ASP A 342 -7.35 6.30 -24.26
C ASP A 342 -8.84 6.65 -24.23
N TYR A 343 -9.15 7.89 -23.87
CA TYR A 343 -10.53 8.37 -23.86
C TYR A 343 -10.62 9.89 -24.03
N TYR A 344 -11.74 10.35 -24.57
CA TYR A 344 -12.17 11.74 -24.44
C TYR A 344 -12.98 11.89 -23.15
N SER A 345 -12.90 13.05 -22.52
CA SER A 345 -13.69 13.42 -21.36
C SER A 345 -14.33 14.78 -21.60
N LEU A 346 -15.64 14.85 -21.43
CA LEU A 346 -16.38 16.10 -21.37
C LEU A 346 -16.65 16.42 -19.91
N GLN A 347 -16.09 17.52 -19.44
CA GLN A 347 -16.16 17.93 -18.04
C GLN A 347 -16.99 19.19 -17.88
N ALA A 348 -17.82 19.25 -16.86
CA ALA A 348 -18.50 20.45 -16.40
C ALA A 348 -18.36 20.55 -14.90
N GLY A 349 -18.11 21.73 -14.39
CA GLY A 349 -17.89 21.96 -12.96
C GLY A 349 -18.39 23.33 -12.51
N TYR A 350 -18.72 23.40 -11.24
CA TYR A 350 -18.96 24.64 -10.53
C TYR A 350 -18.24 24.57 -9.19
N GLN A 351 -17.46 25.61 -8.89
CA GLN A 351 -16.71 25.75 -7.66
C GLN A 351 -17.03 27.10 -7.02
N TYR A 352 -17.36 27.07 -5.74
CA TYR A 352 -17.44 28.22 -4.87
C TYR A 352 -16.27 28.21 -3.90
N THR A 353 -15.55 29.34 -3.82
CA THR A 353 -14.43 29.53 -2.91
C THR A 353 -14.68 30.73 -2.04
N ASP A 354 -14.51 30.62 -0.72
CA ASP A 354 -14.53 31.72 0.25
C ASP A 354 -13.40 31.46 1.25
N ASN A 355 -12.22 31.97 0.94
CA ASN A 355 -10.99 31.69 1.68
C ASN A 355 -10.12 32.95 1.81
N ASN A 356 -9.79 33.32 3.03
CA ASN A 356 -9.05 34.55 3.33
C ASN A 356 -9.70 35.80 2.65
N ASP A 357 -8.96 36.44 1.74
CA ASP A 357 -9.39 37.64 0.99
C ASP A 357 -9.93 37.30 -0.41
N THR A 358 -10.21 36.01 -0.68
CA THR A 358 -10.68 35.49 -1.97
C THR A 358 -12.12 35.02 -1.86
N ARG A 359 -12.99 35.49 -2.72
CA ARG A 359 -14.32 34.94 -2.95
C ARG A 359 -14.52 34.76 -4.44
N SER A 360 -14.88 33.54 -4.86
CA SER A 360 -14.97 33.20 -6.26
C SER A 360 -16.10 32.20 -6.54
N ASP A 361 -16.81 32.48 -7.63
CA ASP A 361 -17.78 31.59 -8.28
C ASP A 361 -17.23 31.21 -9.66
N LEU A 362 -16.73 30.00 -9.81
CA LEU A 362 -16.11 29.48 -11.02
C LEU A 362 -16.98 28.41 -11.69
N ALA A 363 -17.42 28.66 -12.92
CA ALA A 363 -18.05 27.69 -13.79
C ALA A 363 -17.07 27.25 -14.88
N THR A 364 -16.90 25.93 -15.05
CA THR A 364 -15.96 25.35 -16.01
C THR A 364 -16.67 24.37 -16.93
N PHE A 365 -16.33 24.41 -18.22
CA PHE A 365 -16.67 23.37 -19.19
C PHE A 365 -15.40 23.02 -19.98
N GLY A 366 -15.08 21.73 -20.07
CA GLY A 366 -13.85 21.27 -20.69
C GLY A 366 -14.04 20.05 -21.61
N VAL A 367 -13.19 20.00 -22.64
CA VAL A 367 -13.01 18.82 -23.48
C VAL A 367 -11.55 18.38 -23.35
N HIS A 368 -11.37 17.14 -22.93
CA HIS A 368 -10.07 16.56 -22.64
C HIS A 368 -9.81 15.34 -23.51
N ARG A 369 -8.56 15.14 -23.91
CA ARG A 369 -8.06 13.92 -24.55
C ARG A 369 -6.98 13.31 -23.67
N TRP A 370 -7.35 12.25 -22.94
CA TRP A 370 -6.46 11.49 -22.10
C TRP A 370 -5.74 10.40 -22.86
N THR A 371 -4.44 10.27 -22.63
CA THR A 371 -3.60 9.17 -23.12
C THR A 371 -2.76 8.68 -21.94
N ARG A 372 -3.08 7.49 -21.41
CA ARG A 372 -2.36 6.84 -20.32
C ARG A 372 -1.43 5.77 -20.85
N ARG A 373 -0.19 5.77 -20.38
CA ARG A 373 0.81 4.76 -20.76
C ARG A 373 1.37 4.10 -19.50
N PRO A 374 1.25 2.76 -19.35
CA PRO A 374 1.85 2.05 -18.22
C PRO A 374 3.33 2.40 -18.11
N GLU A 375 3.78 2.63 -16.87
CA GLU A 375 5.17 2.94 -16.51
C GLU A 375 5.77 4.21 -17.17
N SER A 376 4.98 5.00 -17.87
CA SER A 376 5.39 6.22 -18.56
C SER A 376 4.60 7.44 -18.06
N TRP A 377 4.60 8.50 -18.86
CA TRP A 377 3.85 9.72 -18.58
C TRP A 377 2.43 9.63 -19.13
N ASP A 378 1.46 9.90 -18.30
CA ASP A 378 0.09 10.19 -18.71
C ASP A 378 0.05 11.57 -19.33
N ARG A 379 -0.73 11.75 -20.38
CA ARG A 379 -0.91 13.02 -21.06
C ARG A 379 -2.40 13.37 -21.14
N ASP A 380 -2.71 14.58 -20.78
CA ASP A 380 -4.01 15.22 -20.97
C ASP A 380 -3.84 16.44 -21.86
N VAL A 381 -4.52 16.47 -23.00
CA VAL A 381 -4.61 17.64 -23.88
C VAL A 381 -6.04 18.13 -23.78
N PHE A 382 -6.23 19.39 -23.46
CA PHE A 382 -7.55 19.93 -23.16
C PHE A 382 -7.79 21.33 -23.73
N VAL A 383 -9.07 21.66 -23.81
CA VAL A 383 -9.56 23.02 -23.97
C VAL A 383 -10.65 23.23 -22.93
N ARG A 384 -10.48 24.22 -22.06
CA ARG A 384 -11.45 24.60 -21.02
C ARG A 384 -12.02 25.98 -21.30
N LEU A 385 -13.31 26.14 -21.10
CA LEU A 385 -14.02 27.42 -21.01
C LEU A 385 -14.30 27.65 -19.53
N GLU A 386 -13.80 28.72 -18.99
CA GLU A 386 -13.97 29.14 -17.60
C GLU A 386 -14.68 30.50 -17.56
N ASN A 387 -15.71 30.60 -16.72
CA ASN A 387 -16.31 31.86 -16.34
C ASN A 387 -16.20 31.99 -14.83
N GLU A 388 -15.48 33.01 -14.39
CA GLU A 388 -15.22 33.27 -12.98
C GLU A 388 -15.69 34.66 -12.59
N ARG A 389 -16.58 34.76 -11.60
CA ARG A 389 -16.92 35.97 -10.90
C ARG A 389 -16.21 35.98 -9.56
N TYR A 390 -15.43 37.01 -9.28
CA TYR A 390 -14.57 36.98 -8.10
C TYR A 390 -14.46 38.35 -7.42
N VAL A 391 -14.07 38.26 -6.14
CA VAL A 391 -13.53 39.36 -5.33
C VAL A 391 -12.19 38.88 -4.80
N GLN A 392 -11.12 39.63 -5.06
CA GLN A 392 -9.79 39.37 -4.54
C GLN A 392 -9.27 40.64 -3.87
N GLY A 393 -9.22 40.64 -2.53
CA GLY A 393 -8.91 41.86 -1.80
C GLY A 393 -9.97 42.95 -2.06
N GLN A 394 -9.59 44.00 -2.77
CA GLN A 394 -10.51 45.09 -3.21
C GLN A 394 -10.95 44.94 -4.67
N ASP A 395 -10.28 44.06 -5.44
CA ASP A 395 -10.57 43.88 -6.85
C ASP A 395 -11.83 43.01 -7.02
N GLU A 396 -12.80 43.48 -7.78
CA GLU A 396 -13.95 42.71 -8.23
C GLU A 396 -13.86 42.52 -9.75
N GLY A 397 -14.12 41.29 -10.20
CA GLY A 397 -14.04 40.99 -11.61
C GLY A 397 -14.97 39.89 -12.05
N ASN A 398 -15.16 39.83 -13.36
CA ASN A 398 -15.75 38.71 -14.04
C ASN A 398 -14.88 38.41 -15.25
N SER A 399 -14.44 37.18 -15.41
CA SER A 399 -13.59 36.76 -16.54
C SER A 399 -14.21 35.62 -17.29
N LEU A 400 -14.09 35.66 -18.62
CA LEU A 400 -14.42 34.57 -19.52
C LEU A 400 -13.15 34.16 -20.25
N LEU A 401 -12.72 32.93 -20.06
CA LEU A 401 -11.45 32.43 -20.58
C LEU A 401 -11.63 31.11 -21.33
N LEU A 402 -11.12 31.04 -22.55
CA LEU A 402 -10.95 29.81 -23.29
C LEU A 402 -9.47 29.41 -23.20
N ILE A 403 -9.20 28.30 -22.51
CA ILE A 403 -7.87 27.89 -22.10
C ILE A 403 -7.52 26.54 -22.75
N PRO A 404 -6.86 26.51 -23.92
CA PRO A 404 -6.15 25.33 -24.38
C PRO A 404 -4.95 25.04 -23.47
N GLY A 405 -4.71 23.75 -23.22
CA GLY A 405 -3.62 23.34 -22.36
C GLY A 405 -3.20 21.89 -22.56
N VAL A 406 -2.08 21.57 -21.93
CA VAL A 406 -1.55 20.22 -21.89
C VAL A 406 -0.96 19.93 -20.50
N SER A 407 -1.25 18.76 -19.99
CA SER A 407 -0.70 18.27 -18.72
C SER A 407 -0.03 16.91 -18.92
N TRP A 408 1.14 16.76 -18.33
CA TRP A 408 1.83 15.49 -18.19
C TRP A 408 1.89 15.13 -16.73
N SER A 409 1.55 13.88 -16.42
CA SER A 409 1.64 13.38 -15.04
C SER A 409 2.21 11.97 -15.02
N ARG A 410 2.85 11.62 -13.91
CA ARG A 410 3.34 10.27 -13.65
C ARG A 410 3.28 9.99 -12.16
N LEU A 411 2.71 8.84 -11.81
CA LEU A 411 2.71 8.30 -10.46
C LEU A 411 3.34 6.92 -10.46
N ARG A 412 4.38 6.74 -9.65
CA ARG A 412 5.00 5.44 -9.42
C ARG A 412 5.05 5.19 -7.92
N VAL A 413 4.54 4.06 -7.46
CA VAL A 413 4.42 3.72 -6.04
C VAL A 413 4.73 2.24 -5.83
N ARG A 414 5.45 1.93 -4.75
CA ARG A 414 5.67 0.57 -4.24
C ARG A 414 5.40 0.54 -2.74
N GLY A 415 4.89 -0.58 -2.22
CA GLY A 415 4.72 -0.78 -0.77
C GLY A 415 3.29 -0.61 -0.23
N GLY A 416 2.26 -0.78 -1.04
CA GLY A 416 0.86 -0.85 -0.58
C GLY A 416 0.30 0.48 -0.04
N LEU A 417 -0.50 0.44 1.04
CA LEU A 417 -1.18 1.61 1.63
C LEU A 417 -0.22 2.65 2.22
N VAL A 418 0.92 2.22 2.71
CA VAL A 418 2.00 3.10 3.18
C VAL A 418 3.23 2.80 2.33
N PRO A 419 3.42 3.53 1.24
CA PRO A 419 4.50 3.23 0.30
C PRO A 419 5.88 3.45 0.93
N ASP A 420 6.83 2.58 0.54
CA ASP A 420 8.24 2.72 0.92
C ASP A 420 9.04 3.47 -0.15
N TRP A 421 8.53 3.46 -1.36
CA TRP A 421 9.16 4.10 -2.50
C TRP A 421 8.09 4.65 -3.45
N GLY A 422 8.32 5.84 -3.97
CA GLY A 422 7.46 6.38 -5.02
C GLY A 422 7.89 7.76 -5.48
N ASP A 423 7.30 8.19 -6.58
CA ASP A 423 7.35 9.57 -7.05
C ASP A 423 6.04 9.94 -7.76
N ARG A 424 5.64 11.20 -7.59
CA ARG A 424 4.56 11.84 -8.32
C ARG A 424 5.10 13.08 -8.99
N GLN A 425 4.95 13.15 -10.30
CA GLN A 425 5.39 14.26 -11.14
C GLN A 425 4.18 14.81 -11.89
N GLN A 426 4.11 16.11 -12.04
CA GLN A 426 3.09 16.79 -12.84
C GLN A 426 3.67 18.05 -13.45
N LEU A 427 3.36 18.30 -14.71
CA LEU A 427 3.66 19.55 -15.41
C LEU A 427 2.44 19.93 -16.25
N THR A 428 1.94 21.14 -16.09
CA THR A 428 0.79 21.66 -16.82
C THR A 428 1.17 22.98 -17.48
N MET A 429 0.79 23.14 -18.73
CA MET A 429 0.95 24.37 -19.52
C MET A 429 -0.41 24.78 -20.06
N GLU A 430 -0.78 26.03 -19.87
CA GLU A 430 -2.07 26.63 -20.19
C GLU A 430 -1.85 27.94 -20.92
N PHE A 431 -2.72 28.23 -21.86
CA PHE A 431 -2.65 29.43 -22.68
C PHE A 431 -4.00 30.09 -22.74
N SER A 432 -4.02 31.41 -22.83
CA SER A 432 -5.23 32.21 -23.05
C SER A 432 -4.92 33.36 -23.96
N SER A 433 -5.87 33.76 -24.80
CA SER A 433 -5.70 34.92 -25.67
C SER A 433 -7.04 35.47 -26.12
N PRO A 434 -7.16 36.80 -26.26
CA PRO A 434 -8.30 37.44 -26.87
C PRO A 434 -8.60 37.04 -28.31
N TYR A 435 -7.61 36.53 -29.06
CA TYR A 435 -7.79 36.06 -30.44
C TYR A 435 -8.80 34.90 -30.59
N TRP A 436 -9.06 34.15 -29.52
CA TRP A 436 -10.07 33.10 -29.53
C TRP A 436 -11.19 33.31 -28.48
N GLY A 437 -11.38 34.55 -28.04
CA GLY A 437 -12.55 34.97 -27.23
C GLY A 437 -12.32 34.96 -25.72
N SER A 438 -11.08 34.94 -25.26
CA SER A 438 -10.75 35.15 -23.85
C SER A 438 -10.60 36.62 -23.53
N ASP A 439 -10.88 37.01 -22.29
CA ASP A 439 -10.76 38.43 -21.86
C ASP A 439 -9.30 38.85 -21.72
N ILE A 440 -8.37 37.93 -21.45
CA ILE A 440 -6.96 38.24 -21.20
C ILE A 440 -6.03 37.29 -21.94
N SER A 441 -4.77 37.73 -22.12
CA SER A 441 -3.68 36.94 -22.72
C SER A 441 -2.69 36.51 -21.65
N PHE A 442 -2.47 35.22 -21.52
CA PHE A 442 -1.43 34.66 -20.64
C PHE A 442 -0.94 33.29 -21.10
N MET A 443 0.23 32.95 -20.62
CA MET A 443 0.77 31.59 -20.55
C MET A 443 1.01 31.24 -19.07
N ARG A 444 0.40 30.16 -18.59
CA ARG A 444 0.62 29.63 -17.24
C ARG A 444 1.35 28.29 -17.33
N VAL A 445 2.45 28.18 -16.59
CA VAL A 445 3.19 26.92 -16.44
C VAL A 445 3.22 26.58 -14.96
N TRP A 446 2.87 25.37 -14.64
CA TRP A 446 2.88 24.87 -13.28
C TRP A 446 3.38 23.44 -13.20
N GLY A 447 4.34 23.20 -12.33
CA GLY A 447 4.97 21.89 -12.10
C GLY A 447 5.02 21.53 -10.65
N ARG A 448 4.77 20.25 -10.36
CA ARG A 448 4.88 19.66 -9.03
C ARG A 448 5.67 18.35 -9.10
N SER A 449 6.58 18.20 -8.16
CA SER A 449 7.41 17.01 -8.02
C SER A 449 7.41 16.55 -6.58
N LYS A 450 7.13 15.26 -6.34
CA LYS A 450 7.10 14.65 -5.02
C LYS A 450 7.84 13.32 -5.06
N TRP A 451 8.71 13.08 -4.09
CA TRP A 451 9.59 11.93 -4.06
C TRP A 451 9.58 11.32 -2.68
N LEU A 452 9.41 10.00 -2.61
CA LEU A 452 9.48 9.21 -1.41
C LEU A 452 10.54 8.13 -1.56
N ARG A 453 11.47 8.06 -0.61
CA ARG A 453 12.55 7.06 -0.61
C ARG A 453 12.78 6.55 0.81
N THR A 454 12.80 5.23 0.97
CA THR A 454 13.15 4.57 2.23
C THR A 454 14.52 3.94 2.08
N LEU A 455 15.42 4.24 3.01
CA LEU A 455 16.76 3.68 3.12
C LEU A 455 16.79 2.71 4.30
N GLY A 456 17.13 1.46 4.03
CA GLY A 456 16.92 0.38 5.00
C GLY A 456 15.42 0.16 5.25
N GLU A 457 15.05 -0.16 6.49
CA GLU A 457 13.65 -0.40 6.88
C GLU A 457 13.01 0.80 7.61
N ASP A 458 13.84 1.66 8.22
CA ASP A 458 13.39 2.65 9.19
C ASP A 458 13.55 4.11 8.76
N HIS A 459 14.42 4.40 7.77
CA HIS A 459 14.76 5.77 7.39
C HIS A 459 14.01 6.18 6.11
N ARG A 460 13.03 7.06 6.25
CA ARG A 460 12.15 7.47 5.17
C ARG A 460 12.26 8.97 4.90
N PHE A 461 12.51 9.32 3.64
CA PHE A 461 12.67 10.69 3.16
C PHE A 461 11.53 11.06 2.22
N LEU A 462 10.90 12.18 2.47
CA LEU A 462 9.89 12.78 1.59
C LEU A 462 10.40 14.14 1.13
N MET A 463 10.47 14.35 -0.19
CA MET A 463 10.83 15.61 -0.81
C MET A 463 9.68 16.11 -1.68
N ARG A 464 9.42 17.41 -1.64
CA ARG A 464 8.41 18.08 -2.47
C ARG A 464 9.02 19.33 -3.09
N ALA A 465 8.70 19.57 -4.35
CA ALA A 465 9.02 20.81 -5.04
C ALA A 465 7.83 21.22 -5.89
N GLU A 466 7.52 22.51 -5.89
CA GLU A 466 6.47 23.11 -6.72
C GLU A 466 6.98 24.41 -7.30
N GLN A 467 6.71 24.62 -8.60
CA GLN A 467 7.09 25.82 -9.32
C GLN A 467 5.93 26.25 -10.23
N GLY A 468 5.55 27.51 -10.16
CA GLY A 468 4.52 28.10 -10.98
C GLY A 468 4.94 29.44 -11.55
N ALA A 469 4.48 29.74 -12.76
CA ALA A 469 4.69 31.03 -13.43
C ALA A 469 3.49 31.38 -14.32
N ILE A 470 3.07 32.64 -14.29
CA ILE A 470 2.11 33.25 -15.21
C ILE A 470 2.84 34.34 -15.95
N VAL A 471 2.91 34.25 -17.27
CA VAL A 471 3.50 35.25 -18.15
C VAL A 471 2.39 35.78 -19.06
N GLY A 472 2.18 37.07 -19.10
CA GLY A 472 1.11 37.70 -19.88
C GLY A 472 1.06 39.20 -19.64
N ASP A 473 0.04 39.83 -20.16
CA ASP A 473 -0.11 41.27 -20.16
C ASP A 473 -0.33 41.83 -18.74
N ASP A 474 -1.54 42.09 -18.35
CA ASP A 474 -1.87 42.68 -17.04
C ASP A 474 -2.24 41.55 -16.03
N PHE A 475 -1.38 41.37 -15.03
CA PHE A 475 -1.60 40.35 -14.00
C PHE A 475 -2.82 40.66 -13.11
N SER A 476 -3.20 41.94 -12.97
CA SER A 476 -4.36 42.31 -12.16
C SER A 476 -5.68 41.76 -12.69
N LEU A 477 -5.74 41.50 -14.00
CA LEU A 477 -6.90 40.92 -14.67
C LEU A 477 -6.95 39.38 -14.60
N VAL A 478 -5.87 38.72 -14.14
CA VAL A 478 -5.85 37.26 -13.98
C VAL A 478 -6.76 36.88 -12.80
N PRO A 479 -7.77 36.00 -13.00
CA PRO A 479 -8.69 35.64 -11.94
C PRO A 479 -7.99 34.83 -10.83
N PRO A 480 -8.50 34.87 -9.58
CA PRO A 480 -7.88 34.19 -8.41
C PRO A 480 -7.62 32.72 -8.58
N SER A 481 -8.48 31.99 -9.28
CA SER A 481 -8.33 30.53 -9.53
C SER A 481 -7.04 30.17 -10.28
N LEU A 482 -6.47 31.13 -11.01
CA LEU A 482 -5.22 30.94 -11.75
C LEU A 482 -3.99 31.49 -11.02
N ARG A 483 -4.16 32.44 -10.08
CA ARG A 483 -3.06 33.03 -9.30
C ARG A 483 -2.46 32.00 -8.34
N PHE A 484 -1.25 32.27 -7.86
CA PHE A 484 -0.57 31.40 -6.92
C PHE A 484 -0.65 31.93 -5.49
N PHE A 485 -0.99 31.02 -4.58
CA PHE A 485 -0.95 31.20 -3.14
C PHE A 485 -0.19 30.05 -2.52
N THR A 486 0.57 30.30 -1.45
CA THR A 486 1.26 29.25 -0.69
C THR A 486 0.99 29.39 0.82
N GLY A 487 1.46 28.46 1.63
CA GLY A 487 1.14 28.31 3.06
C GLY A 487 0.20 27.15 3.31
N GLY A 488 0.32 26.53 4.48
CA GLY A 488 -0.48 25.39 4.90
C GLY A 488 0.24 24.04 4.84
N ASP A 489 -0.49 22.96 5.14
CA ASP A 489 0.05 21.62 5.36
C ASP A 489 0.66 20.97 4.11
N GLN A 490 0.25 21.40 2.91
CA GLN A 490 0.73 20.87 1.64
C GLN A 490 1.88 21.66 1.03
N THR A 491 2.14 22.89 1.49
CA THR A 491 3.18 23.78 0.96
C THR A 491 4.18 24.18 2.03
N VAL A 492 3.92 25.22 2.82
CA VAL A 492 4.81 25.71 3.88
C VAL A 492 4.09 25.63 5.22
N ARG A 493 4.40 24.58 6.00
CA ARG A 493 3.84 24.40 7.36
C ARG A 493 4.36 25.48 8.31
N GLY A 494 3.55 25.82 9.32
CA GLY A 494 3.80 26.95 10.23
C GLY A 494 3.10 28.23 9.79
N TYR A 495 2.58 28.26 8.55
CA TYR A 495 1.77 29.35 8.01
C TYR A 495 0.33 28.89 7.76
N GLY A 496 -0.61 29.83 7.72
CA GLY A 496 -2.02 29.51 7.41
C GLY A 496 -2.19 29.05 5.96
N TYR A 497 -3.31 28.40 5.70
CA TYR A 497 -3.67 27.94 4.35
C TYR A 497 -3.78 29.14 3.40
N GLU A 498 -2.98 29.14 2.33
CA GLU A 498 -2.94 30.18 1.29
C GLU A 498 -2.70 31.62 1.82
N THR A 499 -1.97 31.78 2.93
CA THR A 499 -1.69 33.09 3.52
C THR A 499 -0.39 33.72 3.05
N ILE A 500 0.46 32.98 2.32
CA ILE A 500 1.70 33.48 1.74
C ILE A 500 1.43 33.92 0.30
N SER A 501 1.31 35.23 0.12
CA SER A 501 1.18 35.88 -1.18
C SER A 501 1.48 37.39 -1.01
N PRO A 502 1.73 38.13 -2.11
CA PRO A 502 1.77 39.60 -2.07
C PRO A 502 0.50 40.17 -1.47
N ARG A 503 0.62 41.36 -0.89
CA ARG A 503 -0.51 42.13 -0.33
C ARG A 503 -0.65 43.42 -1.07
N GLY A 504 -1.90 43.82 -1.31
CA GLY A 504 -2.22 45.15 -1.82
C GLY A 504 -2.01 46.25 -0.78
N ASP A 505 -2.25 47.49 -1.18
CA ASP A 505 -2.13 48.66 -0.30
C ASP A 505 -3.08 48.61 0.90
N ASP A 506 -4.16 47.86 0.80
CA ASP A 506 -5.13 47.58 1.86
C ASP A 506 -4.71 46.46 2.84
N GLY A 507 -3.54 45.87 2.62
CA GLY A 507 -3.01 44.73 3.41
C GLY A 507 -3.63 43.37 3.09
N LYS A 508 -4.57 43.29 2.15
CA LYS A 508 -5.20 42.03 1.73
C LYS A 508 -4.37 41.27 0.72
N LEU A 509 -4.53 39.92 0.72
CA LEU A 509 -3.83 39.05 -0.19
C LEU A 509 -4.26 39.27 -1.64
N THR A 510 -3.31 39.30 -2.56
CA THR A 510 -3.60 39.55 -3.99
C THR A 510 -3.27 38.33 -4.88
N GLY A 511 -2.57 37.33 -4.35
CA GLY A 511 -2.04 36.24 -5.14
C GLY A 511 -0.76 36.58 -5.90
N GLY A 512 0.05 35.56 -6.19
CA GLY A 512 1.33 35.72 -6.89
C GLY A 512 1.25 35.37 -8.36
N ARG A 513 2.10 35.99 -9.15
CA ARG A 513 2.40 35.64 -10.55
C ARG A 513 3.32 34.43 -10.63
N TYR A 514 4.20 34.28 -9.63
CA TYR A 514 5.13 33.18 -9.51
C TYR A 514 4.94 32.48 -8.16
N ALA A 515 5.17 31.17 -8.14
CA ALA A 515 5.24 30.40 -6.91
C ALA A 515 6.45 29.50 -6.93
N SER A 516 7.12 29.38 -5.79
CA SER A 516 8.21 28.45 -5.59
C SER A 516 8.10 27.84 -4.20
N VAL A 517 8.04 26.52 -4.11
CA VAL A 517 7.95 25.77 -2.85
C VAL A 517 8.93 24.61 -2.86
N GLY A 518 9.63 24.42 -1.77
CA GLY A 518 10.49 23.28 -1.50
C GLY A 518 10.24 22.72 -0.11
N SER A 519 10.23 21.40 0.05
CA SER A 519 10.04 20.73 1.33
C SER A 519 10.91 19.50 1.41
N LEU A 520 11.54 19.32 2.56
CA LEU A 520 12.29 18.11 2.92
C LEU A 520 11.78 17.61 4.26
N GLU A 521 11.39 16.35 4.30
CA GLU A 521 10.93 15.68 5.50
C GLU A 521 11.68 14.36 5.69
N TYR A 522 12.20 14.15 6.89
CA TYR A 522 12.80 12.90 7.33
C TYR A 522 11.88 12.24 8.35
N ASN A 523 11.56 10.97 8.14
CA ASN A 523 10.79 10.15 9.04
C ASN A 523 11.61 8.96 9.53
N TYR A 524 11.61 8.74 10.84
CA TYR A 524 12.23 7.59 11.47
C TYR A 524 11.18 6.66 12.05
N ARG A 525 11.19 5.39 11.61
CA ARG A 525 10.27 4.34 12.07
C ARG A 525 10.80 3.73 13.36
N PHE A 526 10.19 4.05 14.48
CA PHE A 526 10.55 3.47 15.79
C PHE A 526 9.62 2.33 16.21
N SER A 527 8.56 2.07 15.46
CA SER A 527 7.63 0.96 15.63
C SER A 527 6.93 0.66 14.31
N GLU A 528 6.38 -0.53 14.13
CA GLU A 528 5.64 -0.92 12.91
C GLU A 528 4.55 0.09 12.51
N LYS A 529 3.93 0.75 13.49
CA LYS A 529 2.81 1.68 13.29
C LYS A 529 3.17 3.15 13.49
N TRP A 530 4.37 3.47 13.97
CA TRP A 530 4.69 4.83 14.38
C TRP A 530 6.02 5.30 13.79
N LEU A 531 5.98 6.51 13.19
CA LEU A 531 7.18 7.20 12.73
C LEU A 531 7.23 8.60 13.37
N GLY A 532 8.42 9.05 13.76
CA GLY A 532 8.71 10.43 14.11
C GLY A 532 9.18 11.17 12.86
N ALA A 533 8.77 12.42 12.71
CA ALA A 533 9.10 13.26 11.56
C ALA A 533 9.83 14.53 11.96
N LEU A 534 10.78 14.93 11.14
CA LEU A 534 11.44 16.25 11.16
C LEU A 534 11.32 16.84 9.76
N PHE A 535 11.00 18.13 9.66
CA PHE A 535 10.84 18.74 8.36
C PHE A 535 11.29 20.21 8.31
N VAL A 536 11.61 20.65 7.11
CA VAL A 536 11.80 22.04 6.73
C VAL A 536 11.08 22.29 5.42
N ASP A 537 10.28 23.34 5.38
CA ASP A 537 9.55 23.81 4.22
C ASP A 537 10.00 25.24 3.93
N ALA A 538 10.14 25.59 2.66
CA ALA A 538 10.43 26.95 2.22
C ALA A 538 9.57 27.29 1.01
N GLY A 539 8.99 28.47 0.94
CA GLY A 539 8.20 28.86 -0.21
C GLY A 539 7.86 30.34 -0.24
N THR A 540 7.45 30.76 -1.41
CA THR A 540 6.97 32.11 -1.68
C THR A 540 5.94 32.08 -2.79
N ALA A 541 5.00 33.02 -2.76
CA ALA A 541 4.22 33.42 -3.92
C ALA A 541 4.47 34.93 -4.10
N THR A 542 4.78 35.37 -5.32
CA THR A 542 5.35 36.71 -5.58
C THR A 542 4.92 37.23 -6.96
N VAL A 543 4.97 38.52 -7.14
CA VAL A 543 4.74 39.14 -8.47
C VAL A 543 6.04 39.25 -9.26
N ASP A 544 7.16 39.59 -8.60
CA ASP A 544 8.44 39.91 -9.23
C ASP A 544 9.69 39.37 -8.48
N TYR A 545 9.48 38.41 -7.58
CA TYR A 545 10.51 37.84 -6.69
C TYR A 545 11.08 38.84 -5.65
N SER A 546 10.41 39.95 -5.41
CA SER A 546 10.80 40.90 -4.36
C SER A 546 10.43 40.41 -2.96
N GLU A 547 9.37 39.61 -2.83
CA GLU A 547 8.92 39.08 -1.56
C GLU A 547 9.91 38.02 -1.00
N ALA A 548 10.15 38.13 0.30
CA ALA A 548 11.04 37.20 1.00
C ALA A 548 10.45 35.79 1.09
N TRP A 549 11.32 34.80 0.97
CA TRP A 549 10.96 33.42 1.21
C TRP A 549 10.49 33.22 2.65
N LYS A 550 9.41 32.48 2.82
CA LYS A 550 8.89 32.06 4.10
C LYS A 550 9.38 30.66 4.40
N ILE A 551 9.91 30.46 5.59
CA ILE A 551 10.47 29.17 6.02
C ILE A 551 9.70 28.67 7.23
N GLY A 552 9.24 27.44 7.15
CA GLY A 552 8.61 26.70 8.23
C GLY A 552 9.41 25.46 8.57
N THR A 553 9.53 25.16 9.84
CA THR A 553 10.19 23.95 10.32
C THR A 553 9.41 23.33 11.47
N GLY A 554 9.61 22.06 11.72
CA GLY A 554 8.87 21.43 12.80
C GLY A 554 9.17 19.96 12.99
N VAL A 555 8.42 19.41 13.91
CA VAL A 555 8.46 18.00 14.29
C VAL A 555 7.07 17.40 14.14
N GLY A 556 6.98 16.11 13.91
CA GLY A 556 5.69 15.46 13.75
C GLY A 556 5.69 13.98 14.10
N VAL A 557 4.50 13.43 14.14
CA VAL A 557 4.27 12.00 14.33
C VAL A 557 3.38 11.49 13.20
N ARG A 558 3.70 10.29 12.74
CA ARG A 558 2.97 9.56 11.71
C ARG A 558 2.45 8.27 12.32
N TRP A 559 1.14 8.08 12.26
CA TRP A 559 0.49 6.85 12.70
C TRP A 559 -0.07 6.10 11.50
N VAL A 560 0.45 4.90 11.28
CA VAL A 560 0.03 4.02 10.19
C VAL A 560 -1.23 3.27 10.63
N THR A 561 -2.35 3.50 9.93
CA THR A 561 -3.62 2.84 10.17
C THR A 561 -4.05 2.00 8.95
N PRO A 562 -4.98 1.06 9.10
CA PRO A 562 -5.51 0.28 7.98
C PRO A 562 -6.21 1.11 6.89
N ILE A 563 -6.62 2.34 7.19
CA ILE A 563 -7.33 3.25 6.28
C ILE A 563 -6.45 4.38 5.75
N GLY A 564 -5.14 4.38 6.08
CA GLY A 564 -4.19 5.40 5.67
C GLY A 564 -3.35 5.93 6.81
N GLN A 565 -2.49 6.89 6.49
CA GLN A 565 -1.58 7.49 7.46
C GLN A 565 -2.21 8.75 8.09
N VAL A 566 -2.23 8.79 9.42
CA VAL A 566 -2.54 9.98 10.20
C VAL A 566 -1.25 10.76 10.46
N ARG A 567 -1.25 12.05 10.17
CA ARG A 567 -0.10 12.95 10.35
C ARG A 567 -0.47 14.04 11.33
N LEU A 568 0.39 14.28 12.29
CA LEU A 568 0.28 15.37 13.26
C LEU A 568 1.62 16.08 13.32
N ASP A 569 1.64 17.36 12.93
CA ASP A 569 2.85 18.18 12.85
C ASP A 569 2.71 19.42 13.73
N LEU A 570 3.75 19.72 14.49
CA LEU A 570 3.92 20.99 15.19
C LEU A 570 4.97 21.79 14.42
N ALA A 571 4.54 22.88 13.80
CA ALA A 571 5.33 23.69 12.90
C ALA A 571 5.47 25.13 13.38
N VAL A 572 6.64 25.71 13.15
CA VAL A 572 6.95 27.11 13.44
C VAL A 572 7.32 27.84 12.15
N GLY A 573 6.69 28.97 11.88
CA GLY A 573 7.05 29.89 10.82
C GLY A 573 8.21 30.78 11.26
N ILE A 574 9.44 30.39 10.94
CA ILE A 574 10.65 31.05 11.47
C ILE A 574 11.00 32.37 10.78
N SER A 575 10.36 32.69 9.65
CA SER A 575 10.59 33.94 8.92
C SER A 575 9.68 35.09 9.39
N GLU A 576 8.78 34.87 10.34
CA GLU A 576 7.97 35.91 10.96
C GLU A 576 8.58 36.30 12.33
N GLU A 577 8.41 37.57 12.72
CA GLU A 577 8.96 38.08 14.00
C GLU A 577 8.32 37.36 15.20
N ASP A 578 7.02 37.13 15.16
CA ASP A 578 6.24 36.45 16.20
C ASP A 578 6.38 34.93 16.18
N LYS A 579 7.06 34.36 15.17
CA LYS A 579 7.32 32.92 14.99
C LYS A 579 6.08 32.07 15.28
N PRO A 580 5.02 32.21 14.49
CA PRO A 580 3.76 31.55 14.73
C PRO A 580 3.93 30.04 14.84
N LEU A 581 3.37 29.48 15.91
CA LEU A 581 3.34 28.03 16.15
C LEU A 581 1.98 27.49 15.70
N ARG A 582 2.01 26.50 14.80
CA ARG A 582 0.79 25.88 14.27
C ARG A 582 0.82 24.37 14.40
N LEU A 583 -0.34 23.82 14.73
CA LEU A 583 -0.59 22.39 14.71
C LEU A 583 -1.25 22.03 13.38
N HIS A 584 -0.63 21.13 12.63
CA HIS A 584 -1.18 20.58 11.39
C HIS A 584 -1.58 19.12 11.59
N PHE A 585 -2.82 18.82 11.22
CA PHE A 585 -3.35 17.46 11.24
C PHE A 585 -3.84 17.11 9.84
N ALA A 586 -3.50 15.93 9.36
CA ALA A 586 -4.01 15.42 8.10
C ALA A 586 -4.18 13.89 8.13
N LEU A 587 -5.22 13.41 7.46
CA LEU A 587 -5.50 12.00 7.22
C LEU A 587 -5.53 11.75 5.71
N GLY A 588 -4.80 10.74 5.24
CA GLY A 588 -4.83 10.33 3.84
C GLY A 588 -3.47 9.87 3.30
N PRO A 589 -3.41 9.51 2.00
CA PRO A 589 -2.18 9.05 1.37
C PRO A 589 -1.15 10.17 1.27
N GLU A 590 0.11 9.79 1.19
CA GLU A 590 1.23 10.73 1.12
C GLU A 590 1.63 11.12 -0.31
N LEU A 591 1.43 10.22 -1.28
CA LEU A 591 1.75 10.39 -2.71
C LEU A 591 0.50 10.59 -3.56
#